data_08a66efc8dd0ef4be81b0d2b8ff277ac
#
_entry.id   08a66efc8dd0ef4be81b0d2b8ff277ac
#
_cell.length_a   1.000
_cell.length_b   1.000
_cell.length_c   1.000
_cell.angle_alpha   90.00
_cell.angle_beta   90.00
_cell.angle_gamma   90.00
#
_symmetry.space_group_name_H-M   'P 1'
#
loop_
_entity.id
_entity.type
_entity.pdbx_description
1 polymer ?
#
loop_
_entity_poly.entity_id
_entity_poly.type
_entity_poly.pdbx_seq_one_letter_code
_entity_poly.pdbx_strand_id
1 'polypeptide(L)'
;MIAFLFCSSGWSMPSEFQAIYNAQLKQVDGQVMMTLKKEQDNLYSYEIITRPSGFWRVIIDGSIWEKSTFSLKNGTVQSQTYELTDTIRSKPRQSSATFDWDNLLLSGHYKDRKFELPLNNYVIDRVAFQIAIIVNNQQGNNSSEYYILDRDKVLKVQVNNKETVNIRVPFGEFEAIEINHASEQSGNINSLWLAPKLGYIPIKIAQKKDGKTVFSASLAQLTH
;
A
#
# COMPACT_ATOMS: atom_id res chain seq x y z
N MET A 1 -39.85 26.27 -11.15
CA MET A 1 -38.58 26.48 -10.47
C MET A 1 -38.02 25.10 -10.18
N ILE A 2 -37.07 24.60 -11.03
CA ILE A 2 -36.50 23.25 -10.90
C ILE A 2 -35.25 23.42 -10.08
N ALA A 3 -35.24 22.87 -8.86
CA ALA A 3 -34.09 22.84 -7.99
C ALA A 3 -33.12 21.73 -8.51
N PHE A 4 -32.02 22.12 -9.08
CA PHE A 4 -30.88 21.21 -9.34
C PHE A 4 -30.21 20.87 -8.00
N LEU A 5 -30.48 19.69 -7.51
CA LEU A 5 -29.65 19.08 -6.47
C LEU A 5 -28.28 18.80 -7.07
N PHE A 6 -27.33 19.67 -6.80
CA PHE A 6 -25.91 19.37 -6.97
C PHE A 6 -25.55 18.28 -5.95
N CYS A 7 -25.52 17.03 -6.42
CA CYS A 7 -24.87 15.95 -5.69
C CYS A 7 -23.36 16.26 -5.73
N SER A 8 -22.85 16.90 -4.68
CA SER A 8 -21.42 17.02 -4.49
C SER A 8 -20.89 15.60 -4.27
N SER A 9 -20.25 15.03 -5.29
CA SER A 9 -19.44 13.82 -5.14
C SER A 9 -18.28 14.17 -4.19
N GLY A 10 -18.54 14.01 -2.89
CA GLY A 10 -17.52 14.19 -1.87
C GLY A 10 -16.41 13.15 -2.10
N TRP A 11 -15.20 13.61 -2.19
CA TRP A 11 -14.01 12.78 -2.19
C TRP A 11 -14.01 11.96 -0.90
N SER A 12 -14.29 10.66 -0.98
CA SER A 12 -14.35 9.82 0.21
C SER A 12 -13.15 8.89 0.28
N MET A 13 -12.54 8.83 1.45
CA MET A 13 -11.62 7.75 1.79
C MET A 13 -12.38 6.41 1.85
N PRO A 14 -11.71 5.28 1.59
CA PRO A 14 -12.24 3.98 1.98
C PRO A 14 -12.66 3.99 3.44
N SER A 15 -13.74 3.26 3.78
CA SER A 15 -14.08 3.02 5.18
C SER A 15 -12.92 2.35 5.91
N GLU A 16 -12.83 2.54 7.22
CA GLU A 16 -11.87 1.82 8.06
C GLU A 16 -12.04 0.32 7.86
N PHE A 17 -10.92 -0.41 7.82
CA PHE A 17 -10.95 -1.85 7.69
C PHE A 17 -9.73 -2.51 8.32
N GLN A 18 -9.89 -3.79 8.64
CA GLN A 18 -8.77 -4.70 8.88
C GLN A 18 -8.90 -5.89 7.93
N ALA A 19 -7.87 -6.14 7.16
CA ALA A 19 -7.78 -7.24 6.21
C ALA A 19 -6.63 -8.19 6.58
N ILE A 20 -6.91 -9.50 6.64
CA ILE A 20 -5.92 -10.54 6.93
C ILE A 20 -5.74 -11.38 5.68
N TYR A 21 -4.48 -11.57 5.28
CA TYR A 21 -4.08 -12.33 4.09
C TYR A 21 -3.24 -13.53 4.48
N ASN A 22 -3.52 -14.67 3.87
CA ASN A 22 -2.56 -15.77 3.82
C ASN A 22 -1.49 -15.43 2.80
N ALA A 23 -0.24 -15.42 3.22
CA ALA A 23 0.88 -14.98 2.39
C ALA A 23 1.92 -16.10 2.21
N GLN A 24 2.67 -16.02 1.12
CA GLN A 24 3.79 -16.89 0.85
C GLN A 24 4.95 -16.06 0.27
N LEU A 25 6.12 -16.16 0.87
CA LEU A 25 7.37 -15.59 0.37
C LEU A 25 8.30 -16.74 0.00
N LYS A 26 8.44 -17.00 -1.33
CA LYS A 26 9.10 -18.21 -1.84
C LYS A 26 8.44 -19.47 -1.28
N GLN A 27 9.08 -20.14 -0.30
CA GLN A 27 8.59 -21.36 0.36
C GLN A 27 8.17 -21.13 1.82
N VAL A 28 8.22 -19.88 2.28
CA VAL A 28 7.87 -19.52 3.67
C VAL A 28 6.43 -19.02 3.69
N ASP A 29 5.57 -19.73 4.42
CA ASP A 29 4.21 -19.28 4.67
C ASP A 29 4.19 -18.16 5.71
N GLY A 30 3.30 -17.23 5.52
CA GLY A 30 3.15 -16.06 6.38
C GLY A 30 1.72 -15.55 6.43
N GLN A 31 1.53 -14.53 7.22
CA GLN A 31 0.30 -13.75 7.31
C GLN A 31 0.64 -12.28 7.17
N VAL A 32 -0.18 -11.57 6.40
CA VAL A 32 -0.15 -10.11 6.32
C VAL A 32 -1.44 -9.58 6.90
N MET A 33 -1.34 -8.65 7.84
CA MET A 33 -2.47 -7.91 8.39
C MET A 33 -2.34 -6.45 7.94
N MET A 34 -3.39 -5.91 7.37
CA MET A 34 -3.49 -4.54 6.89
C MET A 34 -4.62 -3.84 7.62
N THR A 35 -4.38 -2.68 8.19
CA THR A 35 -5.37 -1.94 8.97
C THR A 35 -5.39 -0.48 8.56
N LEU A 36 -6.53 0.00 8.06
CA LEU A 36 -6.79 1.41 7.77
C LEU A 36 -7.64 2.00 8.90
N LYS A 37 -7.20 3.12 9.48
CA LYS A 37 -7.93 3.84 10.53
C LYS A 37 -7.98 5.33 10.24
N LYS A 38 -9.05 5.98 10.67
CA LYS A 38 -9.14 7.42 10.78
C LYS A 38 -8.63 7.84 12.16
N GLU A 39 -7.55 8.59 12.22
CA GLU A 39 -6.95 9.04 13.50
C GLU A 39 -7.60 10.34 14.00
N GLN A 40 -7.82 11.28 13.08
CA GLN A 40 -8.43 12.59 13.32
C GLN A 40 -9.11 13.09 12.04
N ASP A 41 -9.69 14.29 12.08
CA ASP A 41 -10.24 14.87 10.85
C ASP A 41 -9.16 15.02 9.80
N ASN A 42 -9.41 14.39 8.64
CA ASN A 42 -8.52 14.34 7.49
C ASN A 42 -7.12 13.74 7.76
N LEU A 43 -6.92 13.05 8.87
CA LEU A 43 -5.69 12.29 9.17
C LEU A 43 -6.03 10.81 9.32
N TYR A 44 -5.33 9.98 8.56
CA TYR A 44 -5.50 8.54 8.50
C TYR A 44 -4.19 7.82 8.77
N SER A 45 -4.26 6.60 9.25
CA SER A 45 -3.12 5.69 9.32
C SER A 45 -3.40 4.41 8.56
N TYR A 46 -2.38 3.89 7.90
CA TYR A 46 -2.41 2.56 7.29
C TYR A 46 -1.21 1.77 7.78
N GLU A 47 -1.51 0.65 8.43
CA GLU A 47 -0.53 -0.24 9.05
C GLU A 47 -0.50 -1.57 8.34
N ILE A 48 0.69 -2.11 8.10
CA ILE A 48 0.93 -3.43 7.50
C ILE A 48 1.86 -4.22 8.43
N ILE A 49 1.38 -5.36 8.91
CA ILE A 49 2.17 -6.29 9.73
C ILE A 49 2.32 -7.61 8.97
N THR A 50 3.56 -8.00 8.69
CA THR A 50 3.89 -9.29 8.06
C THR A 50 4.61 -10.18 9.06
N ARG A 51 4.11 -11.40 9.24
CA ARG A 51 4.69 -12.39 10.16
C ARG A 51 4.75 -13.77 9.50
N PRO A 52 5.75 -14.60 9.81
CA PRO A 52 5.72 -16.02 9.47
C PRO A 52 4.50 -16.70 10.10
N SER A 53 3.98 -17.76 9.47
CA SER A 53 2.84 -18.54 9.96
C SER A 53 3.14 -20.04 9.97
N GLY A 54 2.27 -20.83 10.62
CA GLY A 54 2.41 -22.27 10.70
C GLY A 54 3.75 -22.71 11.30
N PHE A 55 4.39 -23.70 10.68
CA PHE A 55 5.69 -24.22 11.07
C PHE A 55 6.80 -23.15 11.08
N TRP A 56 6.76 -22.22 10.13
CA TRP A 56 7.76 -21.17 9.99
C TRP A 56 7.79 -20.19 11.17
N ARG A 57 6.69 -20.05 11.90
CA ARG A 57 6.63 -19.20 13.11
C ARG A 57 7.53 -19.71 14.24
N VAL A 58 7.83 -21.01 14.26
CA VAL A 58 8.72 -21.62 15.27
C VAL A 58 10.20 -21.38 14.90
N ILE A 59 10.50 -21.26 13.61
CA ILE A 59 11.87 -21.14 13.10
C ILE A 59 12.28 -19.69 12.90
N ILE A 60 11.34 -18.85 12.44
CA ILE A 60 11.59 -17.45 12.13
C ILE A 60 10.84 -16.60 13.16
N ASP A 61 11.57 -16.03 14.08
CA ASP A 61 11.05 -15.04 15.02
C ASP A 61 11.04 -13.64 14.39
N GLY A 62 10.09 -12.79 14.85
CA GLY A 62 9.99 -11.41 14.43
C GLY A 62 8.87 -11.11 13.44
N SER A 63 8.86 -9.88 12.98
CA SER A 63 7.86 -9.34 12.06
C SER A 63 8.44 -8.21 11.22
N ILE A 64 7.75 -7.90 10.12
CA ILE A 64 7.91 -6.61 9.42
C ILE A 64 6.67 -5.79 9.77
N TRP A 65 6.89 -4.66 10.38
CA TRP A 65 5.87 -3.67 10.70
C TRP A 65 6.13 -2.40 9.90
N GLU A 66 5.10 -1.91 9.23
CA GLU A 66 5.14 -0.67 8.48
C GLU A 66 3.90 0.15 8.80
N LYS A 67 4.06 1.45 8.98
CA LYS A 67 2.96 2.38 9.19
C LYS A 67 3.18 3.65 8.39
N SER A 68 2.13 4.10 7.72
CA SER A 68 2.04 5.43 7.12
C SER A 68 0.94 6.23 7.81
N THR A 69 1.19 7.52 8.08
CA THR A 69 0.14 8.49 8.32
C THR A 69 0.02 9.42 7.13
N PHE A 70 -1.20 9.77 6.75
CA PHE A 70 -1.46 10.56 5.55
C PHE A 70 -2.78 11.31 5.64
N SER A 71 -2.93 12.34 4.83
CA SER A 71 -4.17 13.09 4.65
C SER A 71 -4.72 12.94 3.24
N LEU A 72 -6.00 13.31 3.06
CA LEU A 72 -6.60 13.44 1.74
C LEU A 72 -6.69 14.92 1.36
N LYS A 73 -5.88 15.38 0.42
CA LYS A 73 -5.89 16.78 -0.05
C LYS A 73 -6.37 16.81 -1.50
N ASN A 74 -7.50 17.49 -1.74
CA ASN A 74 -8.12 17.58 -3.07
C ASN A 74 -8.29 16.20 -3.75
N GLY A 75 -8.75 15.19 -3.00
CA GLY A 75 -8.94 13.84 -3.50
C GLY A 75 -7.66 13.01 -3.68
N THR A 76 -6.50 13.55 -3.30
CA THR A 76 -5.21 12.87 -3.44
C THR A 76 -4.63 12.55 -2.07
N VAL A 77 -4.13 11.33 -1.91
CA VAL A 77 -3.46 10.87 -0.68
C VAL A 77 -2.10 11.55 -0.57
N GLN A 78 -1.85 12.20 0.56
CA GLN A 78 -0.61 12.95 0.84
C GLN A 78 0.04 12.39 2.11
N SER A 79 1.17 11.70 1.97
CA SER A 79 1.94 11.16 3.11
C SER A 79 2.39 12.26 4.05
N GLN A 80 2.34 11.96 5.36
CA GLN A 80 2.84 12.80 6.45
C GLN A 80 4.04 12.16 7.13
N THR A 81 3.90 10.90 7.54
CA THR A 81 4.99 10.13 8.13
C THR A 81 4.98 8.70 7.61
N TYR A 82 6.14 8.09 7.59
CA TYR A 82 6.33 6.67 7.30
C TYR A 82 7.31 6.06 8.29
N GLU A 83 7.01 4.87 8.77
CA GLU A 83 7.85 4.09 9.67
C GLU A 83 7.93 2.63 9.22
N LEU A 84 9.09 2.02 9.41
CA LEU A 84 9.33 0.59 9.19
C LEU A 84 10.22 0.03 10.30
N THR A 85 9.80 -1.12 10.83
CA THR A 85 10.63 -1.97 11.69
C THR A 85 10.58 -3.40 11.15
N ASP A 86 11.74 -3.94 10.78
CA ASP A 86 11.91 -5.31 10.26
C ASP A 86 12.83 -6.09 11.20
N THR A 87 12.26 -7.00 11.97
CA THR A 87 12.97 -7.85 12.95
C THR A 87 13.15 -9.30 12.48
N ILE A 88 12.63 -9.68 11.30
CA ILE A 88 12.82 -11.02 10.72
C ILE A 88 14.28 -11.26 10.34
N ARG A 89 15.01 -10.21 10.03
CA ARG A 89 16.42 -10.28 9.62
C ARG A 89 17.34 -10.45 10.84
N SER A 90 18.46 -11.13 10.64
CA SER A 90 19.49 -11.27 11.67
C SER A 90 20.01 -9.92 12.21
N LYS A 91 19.98 -8.87 11.37
CA LYS A 91 20.19 -7.48 11.78
C LYS A 91 18.88 -6.72 11.58
N PRO A 92 18.18 -6.33 12.64
CA PRO A 92 16.98 -5.52 12.56
C PRO A 92 17.18 -4.27 11.72
N ARG A 93 16.17 -3.88 10.98
CA ARG A 93 16.20 -2.69 10.13
C ARG A 93 15.09 -1.76 10.56
N GLN A 94 15.45 -0.50 10.76
CA GLN A 94 14.50 0.59 10.97
C GLN A 94 14.62 1.63 9.87
N SER A 95 13.51 2.26 9.55
CA SER A 95 13.46 3.38 8.64
C SER A 95 12.31 4.30 9.03
N SER A 96 12.50 5.60 8.88
CA SER A 96 11.39 6.56 9.01
C SER A 96 11.54 7.68 8.00
N ALA A 97 10.42 8.35 7.71
CA ALA A 97 10.40 9.56 6.90
C ALA A 97 9.32 10.52 7.40
N THR A 98 9.59 11.81 7.28
CA THR A 98 8.67 12.91 7.51
C THR A 98 8.56 13.75 6.25
N PHE A 99 7.33 14.03 5.83
CA PHE A 99 7.00 14.80 4.63
C PHE A 99 6.57 16.21 5.06
N ASP A 100 7.48 17.15 5.05
CA ASP A 100 7.22 18.56 5.35
C ASP A 100 6.79 19.28 4.07
N TRP A 101 5.49 19.36 3.86
CA TRP A 101 4.89 19.97 2.68
C TRP A 101 4.95 21.49 2.67
N ASP A 102 5.12 22.12 3.82
CA ASP A 102 5.23 23.58 3.92
C ASP A 102 6.63 24.05 3.50
N ASN A 103 7.65 23.31 3.89
CA ASN A 103 9.04 23.57 3.53
C ASN A 103 9.51 22.79 2.29
N LEU A 104 8.65 21.98 1.69
CA LEU A 104 8.95 21.10 0.54
C LEU A 104 10.17 20.20 0.80
N LEU A 105 10.23 19.63 1.99
CA LEU A 105 11.34 18.80 2.46
C LEU A 105 10.86 17.42 2.88
N LEU A 106 11.51 16.39 2.35
CA LEU A 106 11.38 15.00 2.77
C LEU A 106 12.64 14.61 3.55
N SER A 107 12.52 14.35 4.83
CA SER A 107 13.64 13.97 5.68
C SER A 107 13.38 12.65 6.40
N GLY A 108 14.44 11.95 6.78
CA GLY A 108 14.29 10.70 7.50
C GLY A 108 15.60 9.95 7.71
N HIS A 109 15.45 8.67 8.05
CA HIS A 109 16.58 7.76 8.10
C HIS A 109 16.23 6.41 7.46
N TYR A 110 17.23 5.79 6.87
CA TYR A 110 17.19 4.42 6.38
C TYR A 110 18.37 3.64 6.96
N LYS A 111 18.09 2.69 7.85
CA LYS A 111 19.11 2.07 8.72
C LYS A 111 19.85 3.15 9.50
N ASP A 112 21.18 3.18 9.40
CA ASP A 112 22.05 4.11 10.12
C ASP A 112 22.30 5.43 9.36
N ARG A 113 21.66 5.64 8.19
CA ARG A 113 21.87 6.83 7.35
C ARG A 113 20.69 7.76 7.40
N LYS A 114 20.95 9.03 7.69
CA LYS A 114 19.99 10.12 7.50
C LYS A 114 19.94 10.51 6.03
N PHE A 115 18.79 11.00 5.58
CA PHE A 115 18.62 11.58 4.25
C PHE A 115 17.71 12.80 4.30
N GLU A 116 17.94 13.70 3.36
CA GLU A 116 17.06 14.82 3.05
C GLU A 116 16.91 14.92 1.54
N LEU A 117 15.67 15.06 1.06
CA LEU A 117 15.32 15.12 -0.34
C LEU A 117 14.30 16.23 -0.57
N PRO A 118 14.36 16.95 -1.70
CA PRO A 118 13.34 17.94 -2.02
C PRO A 118 12.01 17.25 -2.39
N LEU A 119 10.89 17.81 -1.94
CA LEU A 119 9.54 17.42 -2.36
C LEU A 119 9.13 18.19 -3.64
N ASN A 120 9.85 18.00 -4.75
CA ASN A 120 9.59 18.68 -6.02
C ASN A 120 8.40 18.13 -6.78
N ASN A 121 8.05 16.85 -6.51
CA ASN A 121 6.95 16.11 -7.11
C ASN A 121 6.03 15.61 -5.99
N TYR A 122 4.85 15.13 -6.37
CA TYR A 122 3.95 14.52 -5.43
C TYR A 122 4.49 13.16 -4.96
N VAL A 123 5.34 13.19 -3.93
CA VAL A 123 5.98 12.00 -3.41
C VAL A 123 5.10 11.37 -2.32
N ILE A 124 4.94 10.07 -2.40
CA ILE A 124 4.17 9.26 -1.45
C ILE A 124 5.05 8.13 -0.92
N ASP A 125 4.82 7.70 0.32
CA ASP A 125 5.49 6.49 0.81
C ASP A 125 4.85 5.21 0.24
N ARG A 126 5.58 4.10 0.34
CA ARG A 126 5.17 2.82 -0.26
C ARG A 126 3.92 2.20 0.37
N VAL A 127 3.57 2.57 1.61
CA VAL A 127 2.39 2.08 2.32
C VAL A 127 1.17 2.90 1.92
N ALA A 128 1.24 4.23 1.99
CA ALA A 128 0.19 5.13 1.54
C ALA A 128 -0.09 5.00 0.02
N PHE A 129 0.91 4.60 -0.78
CA PHE A 129 0.72 4.33 -2.21
C PHE A 129 -0.37 3.30 -2.50
N GLN A 130 -0.52 2.26 -1.66
CA GLN A 130 -1.61 1.29 -1.84
C GLN A 130 -2.98 1.94 -1.65
N ILE A 131 -3.10 2.84 -0.68
CA ILE A 131 -4.33 3.61 -0.46
C ILE A 131 -4.58 4.58 -1.62
N ALA A 132 -3.54 5.21 -2.16
CA ALA A 132 -3.68 6.08 -3.32
C ALA A 132 -4.22 5.33 -4.55
N ILE A 133 -3.79 4.09 -4.77
CA ILE A 133 -4.36 3.23 -5.82
C ILE A 133 -5.85 2.96 -5.56
N ILE A 134 -6.24 2.61 -4.32
CA ILE A 134 -7.64 2.37 -3.96
C ILE A 134 -8.49 3.63 -4.21
N VAL A 135 -8.06 4.77 -3.67
CA VAL A 135 -8.75 6.07 -3.81
C VAL A 135 -8.91 6.45 -5.29
N ASN A 136 -7.86 6.34 -6.08
CA ASN A 136 -7.91 6.65 -7.51
C ASN A 136 -8.92 5.76 -8.27
N ASN A 137 -8.96 4.46 -7.95
CA ASN A 137 -9.93 3.56 -8.58
C ASN A 137 -11.37 3.85 -8.14
N GLN A 138 -11.61 4.21 -6.88
CA GLN A 138 -12.94 4.64 -6.39
C GLN A 138 -13.42 5.91 -7.09
N GLN A 139 -12.51 6.81 -7.45
CA GLN A 139 -12.81 8.06 -8.14
C GLN A 139 -12.88 7.92 -9.66
N GLY A 140 -12.57 6.74 -10.21
CA GLY A 140 -12.46 6.53 -11.65
C GLY A 140 -11.25 7.24 -12.28
N ASN A 141 -10.28 7.64 -11.47
CA ASN A 141 -9.06 8.30 -11.93
C ASN A 141 -8.05 7.24 -12.38
N ASN A 142 -7.51 7.43 -13.58
CA ASN A 142 -6.48 6.55 -14.17
C ASN A 142 -5.09 7.19 -14.05
N SER A 143 -4.63 7.49 -12.82
CA SER A 143 -3.25 7.94 -12.65
C SER A 143 -2.30 6.78 -12.98
N SER A 144 -1.44 6.99 -13.96
CA SER A 144 -0.49 5.97 -14.44
C SER A 144 0.92 6.16 -13.90
N GLU A 145 1.18 7.24 -13.16
CA GLU A 145 2.51 7.59 -12.70
C GLU A 145 2.49 8.07 -11.25
N TYR A 146 3.42 7.56 -10.45
CA TYR A 146 3.62 7.93 -9.05
C TYR A 146 5.10 8.10 -8.74
N TYR A 147 5.39 8.93 -7.73
CA TYR A 147 6.72 9.10 -7.17
C TYR A 147 6.72 8.52 -5.77
N ILE A 148 7.47 7.45 -5.54
CA ILE A 148 7.40 6.66 -4.30
C ILE A 148 8.72 6.75 -3.57
N LEU A 149 8.68 7.07 -2.27
CA LEU A 149 9.84 6.91 -1.40
C LEU A 149 10.12 5.41 -1.21
N ASP A 150 11.25 4.94 -1.72
CA ASP A 150 11.83 3.63 -1.43
C ASP A 150 13.18 3.80 -0.75
N ARG A 151 13.24 3.44 0.53
CA ARG A 151 14.42 3.62 1.38
C ARG A 151 14.79 5.10 1.56
N ASP A 152 15.85 5.54 0.87
CA ASP A 152 16.41 6.89 0.88
C ASP A 152 16.39 7.54 -0.52
N LYS A 153 15.49 7.08 -1.39
CA LYS A 153 15.36 7.56 -2.78
C LYS A 153 13.90 7.67 -3.18
N VAL A 154 13.64 8.62 -4.06
CA VAL A 154 12.35 8.72 -4.75
C VAL A 154 12.45 7.98 -6.08
N LEU A 155 11.53 7.03 -6.29
CA LEU A 155 11.44 6.24 -7.51
C LEU A 155 10.19 6.63 -8.29
N LYS A 156 10.32 6.76 -9.59
CA LYS A 156 9.19 6.83 -10.50
C LYS A 156 8.62 5.43 -10.70
N VAL A 157 7.32 5.29 -10.49
CA VAL A 157 6.58 4.04 -10.63
C VAL A 157 5.49 4.21 -11.66
N GLN A 158 5.47 3.32 -12.65
CA GLN A 158 4.40 3.23 -13.65
C GLN A 158 3.34 2.25 -13.17
N VAL A 159 2.08 2.66 -13.28
CA VAL A 159 0.91 1.86 -12.94
C VAL A 159 0.10 1.60 -14.20
N ASN A 160 -0.22 0.34 -14.45
CA ASN A 160 -1.00 -0.09 -15.61
C ASN A 160 -2.20 -0.90 -15.12
N ASN A 161 -3.39 -0.44 -15.46
CA ASN A 161 -4.62 -1.20 -15.25
C ASN A 161 -4.74 -2.26 -16.35
N LYS A 162 -5.12 -3.48 -15.95
CA LYS A 162 -5.41 -4.57 -16.86
C LYS A 162 -6.90 -4.90 -16.86
N GLU A 163 -7.24 -5.94 -17.59
CA GLU A 163 -8.60 -6.42 -17.68
C GLU A 163 -9.13 -6.90 -16.33
N THR A 164 -10.45 -6.86 -16.20
CA THR A 164 -11.18 -7.41 -15.08
C THR A 164 -11.18 -8.94 -15.16
N VAL A 165 -10.89 -9.60 -14.06
CA VAL A 165 -10.82 -11.05 -13.95
C VAL A 165 -11.57 -11.57 -12.73
N ASN A 166 -12.14 -12.76 -12.81
CA ASN A 166 -12.72 -13.44 -11.65
C ASN A 166 -11.63 -14.19 -10.89
N ILE A 167 -11.51 -13.91 -9.59
CA ILE A 167 -10.51 -14.51 -8.71
C ILE A 167 -11.18 -15.12 -7.49
N ARG A 168 -10.80 -16.36 -7.19
CA ARG A 168 -11.14 -17.04 -5.94
C ARG A 168 -9.98 -16.91 -4.95
N VAL A 169 -10.32 -16.45 -3.74
CA VAL A 169 -9.42 -16.36 -2.58
C VAL A 169 -10.09 -17.03 -1.38
N PRO A 170 -9.40 -17.28 -0.26
CA PRO A 170 -10.03 -17.88 0.93
C PRO A 170 -11.27 -17.13 1.44
N PHE A 171 -11.30 -15.78 1.30
CA PHE A 171 -12.44 -14.96 1.71
C PHE A 171 -13.68 -15.09 0.79
N GLY A 172 -13.50 -15.52 -0.47
CA GLY A 172 -14.60 -15.67 -1.43
C GLY A 172 -14.17 -15.58 -2.88
N GLU A 173 -15.14 -15.40 -3.77
CA GLU A 173 -14.92 -15.23 -5.21
C GLU A 173 -15.39 -13.84 -5.65
N PHE A 174 -14.55 -13.12 -6.36
CA PHE A 174 -14.77 -11.71 -6.71
C PHE A 174 -14.31 -11.42 -8.12
N GLU A 175 -15.05 -10.55 -8.78
CA GLU A 175 -14.55 -9.81 -9.92
C GLU A 175 -13.53 -8.79 -9.41
N ALA A 176 -12.35 -8.74 -10.01
CA ALA A 176 -11.25 -7.87 -9.60
C ALA A 176 -10.54 -7.25 -10.80
N ILE A 177 -10.11 -6.01 -10.64
CA ILE A 177 -9.26 -5.29 -11.60
C ILE A 177 -7.81 -5.60 -11.25
N GLU A 178 -7.07 -6.16 -12.20
CA GLU A 178 -5.63 -6.35 -12.05
C GLU A 178 -4.89 -5.04 -12.33
N ILE A 179 -4.10 -4.61 -11.37
CA ILE A 179 -3.23 -3.44 -11.47
C ILE A 179 -1.79 -3.89 -11.33
N ASN A 180 -0.97 -3.60 -12.33
CA ASN A 180 0.45 -3.85 -12.28
C ASN A 180 1.22 -2.56 -12.08
N HIS A 181 2.24 -2.60 -11.22
CA HIS A 181 3.15 -1.50 -11.06
C HIS A 181 4.60 -1.97 -10.97
N ALA A 182 5.49 -1.18 -11.56
CA ALA A 182 6.92 -1.40 -11.55
C ALA A 182 7.66 -0.07 -11.49
N SER A 183 8.81 -0.04 -10.83
CA SER A 183 9.73 1.08 -10.96
C SER A 183 10.70 0.82 -12.12
N GLU A 184 11.11 1.87 -12.80
CA GLU A 184 12.06 1.78 -13.91
C GLU A 184 13.41 1.14 -13.50
N GLN A 185 13.75 1.21 -12.18
CA GLN A 185 15.01 0.71 -11.64
C GLN A 185 14.91 -0.71 -11.06
N SER A 186 13.72 -1.29 -11.04
CA SER A 186 13.47 -2.58 -10.40
C SER A 186 12.98 -3.58 -11.44
N GLY A 187 13.64 -4.72 -11.59
CA GLY A 187 13.13 -5.84 -12.39
C GLY A 187 11.91 -6.56 -11.78
N ASN A 188 11.34 -5.99 -10.69
CA ASN A 188 10.17 -6.55 -10.02
C ASN A 188 8.89 -5.94 -10.57
N ILE A 189 7.93 -6.80 -10.89
CA ILE A 189 6.54 -6.41 -11.20
C ILE A 189 5.69 -6.76 -9.98
N ASN A 190 4.99 -5.76 -9.45
CA ASN A 190 4.00 -5.96 -8.40
C ASN A 190 2.61 -5.91 -9.01
N SER A 191 1.74 -6.83 -8.61
CA SER A 191 0.36 -6.92 -9.04
C SER A 191 -0.57 -6.85 -7.85
N LEU A 192 -1.63 -6.06 -7.98
CA LEU A 192 -2.75 -5.95 -7.05
C LEU A 192 -4.03 -6.33 -7.81
N TRP A 193 -4.87 -7.13 -7.20
CA TRP A 193 -6.22 -7.42 -7.72
C TRP A 193 -7.23 -6.76 -6.79
N LEU A 194 -7.83 -5.67 -7.27
CA LEU A 194 -8.74 -4.83 -6.50
C LEU A 194 -10.19 -5.26 -6.76
N ALA A 195 -10.95 -5.58 -5.71
CA ALA A 195 -12.35 -5.94 -5.82
C ALA A 195 -13.27 -4.71 -5.66
N PRO A 196 -13.97 -4.25 -6.73
CA PRO A 196 -14.89 -3.12 -6.63
C PRO A 196 -15.98 -3.33 -5.58
N LYS A 197 -16.51 -4.57 -5.45
CA LYS A 197 -17.52 -4.93 -4.43
C LYS A 197 -17.04 -4.76 -2.98
N LEU A 198 -15.74 -4.73 -2.75
CA LEU A 198 -15.12 -4.51 -1.44
C LEU A 198 -14.49 -3.12 -1.33
N GLY A 199 -14.98 -2.13 -2.08
CA GLY A 199 -14.42 -0.78 -2.07
C GLY A 199 -12.99 -0.71 -2.62
N TYR A 200 -12.66 -1.58 -3.59
CA TYR A 200 -11.33 -1.69 -4.20
C TYR A 200 -10.23 -2.17 -3.24
N ILE A 201 -10.59 -2.79 -2.11
CA ILE A 201 -9.59 -3.47 -1.26
C ILE A 201 -8.92 -4.59 -2.08
N PRO A 202 -7.58 -4.72 -2.03
CA PRO A 202 -6.87 -5.79 -2.72
C PRO A 202 -7.29 -7.16 -2.18
N ILE A 203 -7.79 -8.04 -3.03
CA ILE A 203 -8.10 -9.44 -2.64
C ILE A 203 -6.91 -10.36 -2.85
N LYS A 204 -5.98 -9.96 -3.73
CA LYS A 204 -4.73 -10.67 -4.00
C LYS A 204 -3.62 -9.68 -4.28
N ILE A 205 -2.43 -10.02 -3.82
CA ILE A 205 -1.19 -9.26 -4.03
C ILE A 205 -0.13 -10.25 -4.50
N ALA A 206 0.68 -9.87 -5.49
CA ALA A 206 1.81 -10.68 -5.90
C ALA A 206 2.99 -9.80 -6.31
N GLN A 207 4.20 -10.34 -6.13
CA GLN A 207 5.43 -9.78 -6.69
C GLN A 207 6.10 -10.84 -7.52
N LYS A 208 6.44 -10.48 -8.76
CA LYS A 208 7.25 -11.29 -9.67
C LYS A 208 8.63 -10.68 -9.83
N LYS A 209 9.62 -11.52 -9.84
CA LYS A 209 11.01 -11.19 -10.19
C LYS A 209 11.49 -12.17 -11.24
N ASP A 210 12.01 -11.66 -12.35
CA ASP A 210 12.48 -12.47 -13.49
C ASP A 210 11.41 -13.49 -13.95
N GLY A 211 10.14 -13.03 -14.03
CA GLY A 211 8.99 -13.83 -14.44
C GLY A 211 8.46 -14.83 -13.39
N LYS A 212 9.16 -15.03 -12.26
CA LYS A 212 8.76 -15.95 -11.18
C LYS A 212 8.11 -15.22 -10.04
N THR A 213 7.00 -15.75 -9.52
CA THR A 213 6.37 -15.23 -8.31
C THR A 213 7.29 -15.48 -7.11
N VAL A 214 7.71 -14.41 -6.44
CA VAL A 214 8.54 -14.45 -5.24
C VAL A 214 7.76 -14.16 -3.96
N PHE A 215 6.63 -13.46 -4.09
CA PHE A 215 5.70 -13.18 -3.00
C PHE A 215 4.27 -13.23 -3.53
N SER A 216 3.36 -13.77 -2.73
CA SER A 216 1.93 -13.69 -2.96
C SER A 216 1.18 -13.59 -1.62
N ALA A 217 0.04 -12.90 -1.64
CA ALA A 217 -0.88 -12.83 -0.51
C ALA A 217 -2.32 -12.87 -1.02
N SER A 218 -3.19 -13.61 -0.36
CA SER A 218 -4.61 -13.77 -0.72
C SER A 218 -5.49 -13.49 0.48
N LEU A 219 -6.52 -12.67 0.29
CA LEU A 219 -7.44 -12.23 1.35
C LEU A 219 -8.14 -13.44 1.99
N ALA A 220 -8.05 -13.53 3.31
CA ALA A 220 -8.65 -14.59 4.12
C ALA A 220 -9.75 -14.06 5.06
N GLN A 221 -9.62 -12.83 5.57
CA GLN A 221 -10.62 -12.19 6.44
C GLN A 221 -10.66 -10.69 6.17
N LEU A 222 -11.84 -10.09 6.29
CA LEU A 222 -12.07 -8.65 6.20
C LEU A 222 -13.12 -8.24 7.23
N THR A 223 -12.82 -7.18 7.99
CA THR A 223 -13.71 -6.54 8.97
C THR A 223 -13.70 -5.02 8.77
N HIS A 224 -14.84 -4.39 9.02
CA HIS A 224 -15.05 -2.94 8.99
C HIS A 224 -15.45 -2.43 10.36
#